data_e58cf22251ff2239b131626980883223
#
_entry.id   e58cf22251ff2239b131626980883223
#
_cell.length_a   1.000
_cell.length_b   1.000
_cell.length_c   1.000
_cell.angle_alpha   90.00
_cell.angle_beta   90.00
_cell.angle_gamma   90.00
#
_symmetry.space_group_name_H-M   'P 1'
#
loop_
_entity.id
_entity.type
_entity.pdbx_description
1 polymer ?
#
loop_
_entity_poly.entity_id
_entity_poly.type
_entity_poly.pdbx_seq_one_letter_code
_entity_poly.pdbx_strand_id
1 'polypeptide(L)'
;MGGNRPIRVLHVCTIFLTAQTFIAPVLRYLSRRGYEAAVACSQESAADGPVSSGIRDIEGCQVFSVSIPRTIRPFQDLLAVRRLRQVIREFKPDVIHTQTSKAGIVGRLAARLAGVPVIIHTAHAFPFHAYLPRPVKWAYIWIERWVAGWTDLLMVDTESVRMDGVRQRIVQDASRIVTVPMGVDLTRFSPSLGGPGTLRDTLGLGRQALVVGTVARLVPDKGLECFLRMAAIIRAERADVKFLIVGEGPLRHGLEQMAKSIGLGPDLVFAGHRTDIPELMEAMDLFVLPTRREGFGVVFAEAMAMGKATVGSDIGPIAEVLEDGVTGYLAPADDPQVFAARALELLRDESKRRTFGAAGRRRVEQLFSQSRMCELIEGHYRRLLAQKGLVL
;
A
#
# COMPACT_ATOMS: atom_id res chain seq x y z
N MET A 1 -36.10 -8.60 -25.46
CA MET A 1 -35.59 -8.10 -24.19
C MET A 1 -34.33 -8.87 -23.86
N GLY A 2 -33.18 -8.44 -24.32
CA GLY A 2 -31.91 -9.07 -24.03
C GLY A 2 -31.48 -8.63 -22.62
N GLY A 3 -31.67 -9.49 -21.63
CA GLY A 3 -31.13 -9.26 -20.30
C GLY A 3 -29.60 -9.19 -20.39
N ASN A 4 -29.05 -8.02 -20.16
CA ASN A 4 -27.60 -7.80 -20.13
C ASN A 4 -27.04 -8.64 -18.98
N ARG A 5 -26.23 -9.67 -19.26
CA ARG A 5 -25.57 -10.45 -18.21
C ARG A 5 -24.65 -9.54 -17.40
N PRO A 6 -24.48 -9.79 -16.11
CA PRO A 6 -23.54 -8.99 -15.30
C PRO A 6 -22.12 -9.08 -15.86
N ILE A 7 -21.39 -7.98 -15.80
CA ILE A 7 -19.97 -7.94 -16.15
C ILE A 7 -19.17 -8.69 -15.09
N ARG A 8 -18.29 -9.57 -15.54
CA ARG A 8 -17.45 -10.42 -14.71
C ARG A 8 -16.05 -9.86 -14.58
N VAL A 9 -15.60 -9.62 -13.35
CA VAL A 9 -14.27 -9.08 -13.05
C VAL A 9 -13.49 -10.08 -12.21
N LEU A 10 -12.34 -10.55 -12.72
CA LEU A 10 -11.44 -11.43 -11.99
C LEU A 10 -10.19 -10.67 -11.55
N HIS A 11 -10.02 -10.50 -10.24
CA HIS A 11 -8.76 -10.01 -9.67
C HIS A 11 -7.76 -11.15 -9.47
N VAL A 12 -6.48 -10.89 -9.71
CA VAL A 12 -5.39 -11.85 -9.49
C VAL A 12 -4.28 -11.22 -8.68
N CYS A 13 -3.91 -11.82 -7.56
CA CYS A 13 -2.78 -11.39 -6.74
C CYS A 13 -2.01 -12.58 -6.15
N THR A 14 -0.85 -12.31 -5.56
CA THR A 14 0.04 -13.38 -5.09
C THR A 14 -0.46 -14.02 -3.81
N ILE A 15 -0.90 -13.21 -2.81
CA ILE A 15 -1.26 -13.68 -1.47
C ILE A 15 -2.60 -13.12 -1.02
N PHE A 16 -3.25 -13.87 -0.12
CA PHE A 16 -4.57 -13.52 0.41
C PHE A 16 -4.57 -12.20 1.19
N LEU A 17 -3.51 -11.90 1.94
CA LEU A 17 -3.39 -10.63 2.67
C LEU A 17 -3.45 -9.42 1.72
N THR A 18 -2.77 -9.49 0.56
CA THR A 18 -2.87 -8.44 -0.48
C THR A 18 -4.29 -8.32 -1.02
N ALA A 19 -4.95 -9.46 -1.25
CA ALA A 19 -6.34 -9.47 -1.69
C ALA A 19 -7.26 -8.80 -0.65
N GLN A 20 -7.08 -9.12 0.62
CA GLN A 20 -7.90 -8.60 1.71
C GLN A 20 -7.71 -7.09 1.91
N THR A 21 -6.47 -6.62 1.83
CA THR A 21 -6.15 -5.21 2.09
C THR A 21 -6.49 -4.29 0.91
N PHE A 22 -6.14 -4.70 -0.31
CA PHE A 22 -6.20 -3.82 -1.47
C PHE A 22 -7.31 -4.15 -2.46
N ILE A 23 -7.75 -5.42 -2.54
CA ILE A 23 -8.73 -5.86 -3.54
C ILE A 23 -10.13 -5.94 -2.94
N ALA A 24 -10.30 -6.40 -1.70
CA ALA A 24 -11.60 -6.55 -1.07
C ALA A 24 -12.48 -5.29 -1.11
N PRO A 25 -11.96 -4.08 -0.92
CA PRO A 25 -12.74 -2.85 -1.09
C PRO A 25 -13.33 -2.70 -2.49
N VAL A 26 -12.52 -2.98 -3.51
CA VAL A 26 -12.94 -2.90 -4.92
C VAL A 26 -14.00 -3.97 -5.21
N LEU A 27 -13.81 -5.19 -4.71
CA LEU A 27 -14.78 -6.28 -4.88
C LEU A 27 -16.14 -5.93 -4.25
N ARG A 28 -16.15 -5.41 -3.00
CA ARG A 28 -17.38 -4.96 -2.33
C ARG A 28 -18.09 -3.85 -3.11
N TYR A 29 -17.32 -2.89 -3.61
CA TYR A 29 -17.85 -1.79 -4.38
C TYR A 29 -18.49 -2.25 -5.69
N LEU A 30 -17.81 -3.14 -6.43
CA LEU A 30 -18.28 -3.69 -7.70
C LEU A 30 -19.52 -4.59 -7.51
N SER A 31 -19.52 -5.47 -6.50
CA SER A 31 -20.67 -6.34 -6.18
C SER A 31 -21.94 -5.54 -5.94
N ARG A 32 -21.86 -4.44 -5.17
CA ARG A 32 -23.02 -3.54 -4.93
C ARG A 32 -23.52 -2.84 -6.19
N ARG A 33 -22.74 -2.82 -7.26
CA ARG A 33 -23.07 -2.20 -8.55
C ARG A 33 -23.44 -3.21 -9.65
N GLY A 34 -23.69 -4.46 -9.26
CA GLY A 34 -24.19 -5.50 -10.16
C GLY A 34 -23.11 -6.20 -10.98
N TYR A 35 -21.81 -6.04 -10.61
CA TYR A 35 -20.76 -6.86 -11.20
C TYR A 35 -20.68 -8.24 -10.52
N GLU A 36 -20.40 -9.28 -11.27
CA GLU A 36 -19.92 -10.54 -10.71
C GLU A 36 -18.40 -10.41 -10.47
N ALA A 37 -17.98 -10.44 -9.21
CA ALA A 37 -16.58 -10.24 -8.85
C ALA A 37 -15.95 -11.53 -8.32
N ALA A 38 -14.69 -11.77 -8.68
CA ALA A 38 -13.90 -12.90 -8.18
C ALA A 38 -12.47 -12.52 -7.91
N VAL A 39 -11.79 -13.29 -7.06
CA VAL A 39 -10.36 -13.17 -6.81
C VAL A 39 -9.67 -14.53 -6.90
N ALA A 40 -8.52 -14.58 -7.58
CA ALA A 40 -7.63 -15.73 -7.62
C ALA A 40 -6.32 -15.37 -6.90
N CYS A 41 -5.99 -16.09 -5.84
CA CYS A 41 -4.78 -15.87 -5.03
C CYS A 41 -4.33 -17.16 -4.35
N SER A 42 -3.08 -17.16 -3.85
CA SER A 42 -2.60 -18.23 -2.97
C SER A 42 -3.26 -18.10 -1.59
N GLN A 43 -3.92 -19.16 -1.15
CA GLN A 43 -4.52 -19.24 0.19
C GLN A 43 -3.52 -19.72 1.26
N GLU A 44 -2.38 -20.26 0.83
CA GLU A 44 -1.35 -20.77 1.71
C GLU A 44 -0.30 -19.70 2.00
N SER A 45 -0.39 -19.10 3.19
CA SER A 45 0.77 -18.49 3.83
C SER A 45 0.70 -18.85 5.31
N ALA A 46 1.54 -19.78 5.73
CA ALA A 46 1.72 -20.13 7.14
C ALA A 46 2.16 -18.93 8.01
N ALA A 47 2.59 -17.83 7.38
CA ALA A 47 3.04 -16.61 8.04
C ALA A 47 1.91 -15.56 8.26
N ASP A 48 0.76 -15.71 7.59
CA ASP A 48 -0.27 -14.65 7.56
C ASP A 48 -1.45 -14.93 8.52
N GLY A 49 -1.34 -15.94 9.39
CA GLY A 49 -2.41 -16.32 10.33
C GLY A 49 -3.61 -17.01 9.68
N PRO A 50 -4.65 -17.37 10.45
CA PRO A 50 -5.85 -18.00 9.90
C PRO A 50 -6.51 -17.06 8.90
N VAL A 51 -6.85 -17.62 7.73
CA VAL A 51 -7.57 -16.92 6.66
C VAL A 51 -8.84 -16.30 7.23
N SER A 52 -8.77 -15.00 7.54
CA SER A 52 -9.92 -14.28 8.06
C SER A 52 -11.02 -14.15 6.98
N SER A 53 -12.26 -14.18 7.40
CA SER A 53 -13.50 -14.26 6.62
C SER A 53 -13.69 -13.16 5.55
N GLY A 54 -13.03 -12.04 5.68
CA GLY A 54 -13.31 -10.76 5.03
C GLY A 54 -13.59 -10.69 3.51
N ILE A 55 -12.99 -11.57 2.66
CA ILE A 55 -13.31 -11.61 1.22
C ILE A 55 -14.41 -12.63 0.95
N ARG A 56 -14.43 -13.75 1.69
CA ARG A 56 -15.45 -14.79 1.54
C ARG A 56 -16.84 -14.31 1.96
N ASP A 57 -16.90 -13.28 2.81
CA ASP A 57 -18.14 -12.66 3.29
C ASP A 57 -18.67 -11.59 2.32
N ILE A 58 -17.98 -11.32 1.20
CA ILE A 58 -18.50 -10.42 0.17
C ILE A 58 -19.55 -11.17 -0.64
N GLU A 59 -20.80 -10.73 -0.53
CA GLU A 59 -21.91 -11.29 -1.29
C GLU A 59 -21.63 -11.28 -2.80
N GLY A 60 -21.82 -12.43 -3.45
CA GLY A 60 -21.54 -12.60 -4.88
C GLY A 60 -20.06 -12.67 -5.27
N CYS A 61 -19.12 -12.69 -4.33
CA CYS A 61 -17.69 -12.80 -4.63
C CYS A 61 -17.21 -14.25 -4.58
N GLN A 62 -16.58 -14.73 -5.66
CA GLN A 62 -15.95 -16.04 -5.72
C GLN A 62 -14.46 -15.96 -5.40
N VAL A 63 -13.94 -16.91 -4.62
CA VAL A 63 -12.51 -17.00 -4.26
C VAL A 63 -11.92 -18.28 -4.83
N PHE A 64 -10.98 -18.13 -5.76
CA PHE A 64 -10.26 -19.25 -6.37
C PHE A 64 -8.87 -19.39 -5.74
N SER A 65 -8.55 -20.61 -5.29
CA SER A 65 -7.21 -20.94 -4.78
C SER A 65 -6.26 -21.24 -5.93
N VAL A 66 -5.27 -20.38 -6.14
CA VAL A 66 -4.22 -20.57 -7.14
C VAL A 66 -2.87 -20.26 -6.50
N SER A 67 -2.02 -21.29 -6.35
CA SER A 67 -0.67 -21.12 -5.80
C SER A 67 0.21 -20.37 -6.80
N ILE A 68 0.60 -19.14 -6.44
CA ILE A 68 1.50 -18.28 -7.21
C ILE A 68 2.74 -18.02 -6.34
N PRO A 69 3.88 -18.68 -6.59
CA PRO A 69 5.07 -18.51 -5.79
C PRO A 69 5.63 -17.08 -5.91
N ARG A 70 6.13 -16.52 -4.80
CA ARG A 70 6.72 -15.16 -4.78
C ARG A 70 8.05 -15.10 -5.54
N THR A 71 8.82 -16.20 -5.53
CA THR A 71 10.10 -16.34 -6.23
C THR A 71 9.91 -16.87 -7.64
N ILE A 72 10.89 -16.65 -8.52
CA ILE A 72 10.88 -17.21 -9.88
C ILE A 72 11.12 -18.71 -9.79
N ARG A 73 10.11 -19.50 -10.19
CA ARG A 73 10.13 -20.96 -10.24
C ARG A 73 9.47 -21.42 -11.54
N PRO A 74 10.20 -21.57 -12.64
CA PRO A 74 9.61 -21.71 -13.98
C PRO A 74 8.54 -22.80 -14.10
N PHE A 75 8.79 -23.96 -13.49
CA PHE A 75 7.83 -25.07 -13.53
C PHE A 75 6.54 -24.76 -12.75
N GLN A 76 6.67 -24.19 -11.55
CA GLN A 76 5.52 -23.81 -10.74
C GLN A 76 4.76 -22.61 -11.37
N ASP A 77 5.48 -21.73 -12.04
CA ASP A 77 4.90 -20.60 -12.77
C ASP A 77 4.05 -21.08 -13.95
N LEU A 78 4.53 -22.10 -14.67
CA LEU A 78 3.75 -22.73 -15.75
C LEU A 78 2.49 -23.43 -15.21
N LEU A 79 2.58 -24.10 -14.06
CA LEU A 79 1.42 -24.67 -13.39
C LEU A 79 0.42 -23.60 -12.97
N ALA A 80 0.90 -22.47 -12.42
CA ALA A 80 0.05 -21.33 -12.06
C ALA A 80 -0.67 -20.75 -13.28
N VAL A 81 0.02 -20.59 -14.42
CA VAL A 81 -0.62 -20.17 -15.69
C VAL A 81 -1.72 -21.14 -16.12
N ARG A 82 -1.47 -22.46 -16.06
CA ARG A 82 -2.46 -23.49 -16.40
C ARG A 82 -3.67 -23.41 -15.48
N ARG A 83 -3.47 -23.29 -14.18
CA ARG A 83 -4.52 -23.16 -13.17
C ARG A 83 -5.35 -21.89 -13.37
N LEU A 84 -4.71 -20.74 -13.59
CA LEU A 84 -5.40 -19.50 -13.90
C LEU A 84 -6.22 -19.59 -15.19
N ARG A 85 -5.69 -20.24 -16.25
CA ARG A 85 -6.47 -20.47 -17.48
C ARG A 85 -7.72 -21.34 -17.21
N GLN A 86 -7.65 -22.31 -16.31
CA GLN A 86 -8.81 -23.09 -15.91
C GLN A 86 -9.85 -22.20 -15.20
N VAL A 87 -9.43 -21.40 -14.22
CA VAL A 87 -10.29 -20.41 -13.53
C VAL A 87 -10.92 -19.43 -14.53
N ILE A 88 -10.14 -18.90 -15.47
CA ILE A 88 -10.64 -17.99 -16.51
C ILE A 88 -11.70 -18.66 -17.40
N ARG A 89 -11.52 -19.92 -17.77
CA ARG A 89 -12.51 -20.66 -18.56
C ARG A 89 -13.80 -20.96 -17.80
N GLU A 90 -13.69 -21.20 -16.50
CA GLU A 90 -14.82 -21.44 -15.60
C GLU A 90 -15.60 -20.15 -15.33
N PHE A 91 -14.91 -19.12 -14.86
CA PHE A 91 -15.51 -17.83 -14.48
C PHE A 91 -15.89 -16.96 -15.68
N LYS A 92 -15.19 -17.08 -16.81
CA LYS A 92 -15.36 -16.30 -18.05
C LYS A 92 -15.38 -14.79 -17.81
N PRO A 93 -14.31 -14.22 -17.26
CA PRO A 93 -14.23 -12.79 -16.94
C PRO A 93 -14.21 -11.95 -18.21
N ASP A 94 -14.91 -10.81 -18.18
CA ASP A 94 -14.81 -9.74 -19.18
C ASP A 94 -13.57 -8.87 -18.93
N VAL A 95 -13.23 -8.70 -17.65
CA VAL A 95 -12.04 -7.96 -17.18
C VAL A 95 -11.21 -8.86 -16.28
N ILE A 96 -9.92 -8.94 -16.55
CA ILE A 96 -8.94 -9.44 -15.60
C ILE A 96 -8.09 -8.28 -15.09
N HIS A 97 -8.00 -8.14 -13.77
CA HIS A 97 -7.19 -7.13 -13.12
C HIS A 97 -6.14 -7.78 -12.23
N THR A 98 -4.90 -7.75 -12.67
CA THR A 98 -3.78 -8.36 -11.95
C THR A 98 -3.07 -7.35 -11.07
N GLN A 99 -2.58 -7.77 -9.90
CA GLN A 99 -1.83 -6.93 -8.96
C GLN A 99 -0.57 -7.66 -8.52
N THR A 100 0.44 -6.92 -8.07
CA THR A 100 1.77 -7.42 -7.71
C THR A 100 2.59 -7.96 -8.89
N SER A 101 3.92 -7.82 -8.84
CA SER A 101 4.78 -8.12 -10.01
C SER A 101 4.63 -9.57 -10.49
N LYS A 102 4.67 -10.56 -9.59
CA LYS A 102 4.64 -11.97 -9.99
C LYS A 102 3.27 -12.41 -10.50
N ALA A 103 2.19 -12.11 -9.76
CA ALA A 103 0.84 -12.42 -10.22
C ALA A 103 0.47 -11.59 -11.47
N GLY A 104 1.07 -10.39 -11.60
CA GLY A 104 0.96 -9.58 -12.81
C GLY A 104 1.47 -10.29 -14.06
N ILE A 105 2.67 -10.89 -14.01
CA ILE A 105 3.24 -11.61 -15.15
C ILE A 105 2.42 -12.87 -15.48
N VAL A 106 2.20 -13.72 -14.47
CA VAL A 106 1.52 -15.00 -14.64
C VAL A 106 0.05 -14.79 -15.05
N GLY A 107 -0.64 -13.83 -14.44
CA GLY A 107 -2.04 -13.50 -14.72
C GLY A 107 -2.26 -12.91 -16.11
N ARG A 108 -1.42 -11.93 -16.52
CA ARG A 108 -1.48 -11.34 -17.88
C ARG A 108 -1.23 -12.38 -18.97
N LEU A 109 -0.25 -13.29 -18.75
CA LEU A 109 0.00 -14.39 -19.68
C LEU A 109 -1.19 -15.35 -19.77
N ALA A 110 -1.75 -15.77 -18.63
CA ALA A 110 -2.93 -16.64 -18.59
C ALA A 110 -4.13 -16.00 -19.28
N ALA A 111 -4.38 -14.71 -19.04
CA ALA A 111 -5.45 -13.93 -19.65
C ALA A 111 -5.29 -13.82 -21.17
N ARG A 112 -4.08 -13.50 -21.65
CA ARG A 112 -3.77 -13.45 -23.08
C ARG A 112 -4.04 -14.79 -23.77
N LEU A 113 -3.56 -15.89 -23.17
CA LEU A 113 -3.74 -17.24 -23.70
C LEU A 113 -5.20 -17.75 -23.63
N ALA A 114 -6.03 -17.16 -22.78
CA ALA A 114 -7.44 -17.48 -22.65
C ALA A 114 -8.37 -16.54 -23.42
N GLY A 115 -7.85 -15.47 -24.03
CA GLY A 115 -8.62 -14.52 -24.83
C GLY A 115 -9.52 -13.61 -24.01
N VAL A 116 -9.10 -13.23 -22.77
CA VAL A 116 -9.87 -12.27 -21.94
C VAL A 116 -9.96 -10.93 -22.67
N PRO A 117 -11.15 -10.32 -22.78
CA PRO A 117 -11.34 -9.09 -23.56
C PRO A 117 -10.57 -7.88 -23.06
N VAL A 118 -10.52 -7.68 -21.73
CA VAL A 118 -9.86 -6.54 -21.09
C VAL A 118 -8.85 -7.04 -20.06
N ILE A 119 -7.59 -6.65 -20.22
CA ILE A 119 -6.47 -7.01 -19.34
C ILE A 119 -5.90 -5.76 -18.70
N ILE A 120 -6.01 -5.67 -17.37
CA ILE A 120 -5.51 -4.53 -16.58
C ILE A 120 -4.47 -5.04 -15.59
N HIS A 121 -3.48 -4.20 -15.29
CA HIS A 121 -2.49 -4.47 -14.26
C HIS A 121 -2.28 -3.25 -13.38
N THR A 122 -2.33 -3.40 -12.04
CA THR A 122 -1.85 -2.38 -11.10
C THR A 122 -0.44 -2.72 -10.63
N ALA A 123 0.50 -1.83 -10.95
CA ALA A 123 1.86 -1.86 -10.43
C ALA A 123 1.98 -0.86 -9.28
N HIS A 124 1.83 -1.33 -8.03
CA HIS A 124 1.99 -0.49 -6.84
C HIS A 124 3.39 0.15 -6.73
N ALA A 125 4.40 -0.50 -7.28
CA ALA A 125 5.73 0.01 -7.58
C ALA A 125 6.36 -0.93 -8.61
N PHE A 126 7.18 -0.39 -9.50
CA PHE A 126 7.92 -1.27 -10.41
C PHE A 126 9.00 -2.05 -9.65
N PRO A 127 9.29 -3.31 -10.06
CA PRO A 127 10.32 -4.11 -9.40
C PRO A 127 11.74 -3.59 -9.65
N PHE A 128 11.94 -2.69 -10.62
CA PHE A 128 13.21 -2.08 -10.95
C PHE A 128 13.41 -0.75 -10.20
N HIS A 129 14.54 -0.60 -9.53
CA HIS A 129 14.90 0.61 -8.77
C HIS A 129 16.41 0.90 -8.85
N ALA A 130 16.84 2.04 -8.31
CA ALA A 130 18.22 2.51 -8.43
C ALA A 130 19.25 1.58 -7.75
N TYR A 131 18.85 0.90 -6.67
CA TYR A 131 19.73 0.02 -5.88
C TYR A 131 19.94 -1.39 -6.49
N LEU A 132 19.27 -1.72 -7.60
CA LEU A 132 19.45 -3.01 -8.26
C LEU A 132 20.70 -3.00 -9.14
N PRO A 133 21.44 -4.15 -9.22
CA PRO A 133 22.47 -4.33 -10.23
C PRO A 133 21.91 -4.09 -11.63
N ARG A 134 22.65 -3.37 -12.46
CA ARG A 134 22.23 -2.99 -13.82
C ARG A 134 21.62 -4.14 -14.65
N PRO A 135 22.23 -5.34 -14.72
CA PRO A 135 21.67 -6.44 -15.50
C PRO A 135 20.29 -6.88 -15.00
N VAL A 136 20.12 -6.96 -13.68
CA VAL A 136 18.85 -7.35 -13.04
C VAL A 136 17.77 -6.30 -13.30
N LYS A 137 18.13 -5.02 -13.18
CA LYS A 137 17.23 -3.91 -13.51
C LYS A 137 16.74 -3.99 -14.95
N TRP A 138 17.65 -4.20 -15.91
CA TRP A 138 17.31 -4.33 -17.33
C TRP A 138 16.43 -5.55 -17.62
N ALA A 139 16.69 -6.68 -16.96
CA ALA A 139 15.85 -7.87 -17.08
C ALA A 139 14.41 -7.60 -16.63
N TYR A 140 14.22 -6.93 -15.49
CA TYR A 140 12.87 -6.53 -15.03
C TYR A 140 12.19 -5.57 -16.01
N ILE A 141 12.89 -4.55 -16.52
CA ILE A 141 12.34 -3.60 -17.49
C ILE A 141 11.91 -4.35 -18.76
N TRP A 142 12.73 -5.27 -19.25
CA TRP A 142 12.42 -6.05 -20.45
C TRP A 142 11.19 -6.93 -20.24
N ILE A 143 11.10 -7.63 -19.11
CA ILE A 143 9.93 -8.45 -18.77
C ILE A 143 8.67 -7.60 -18.69
N GLU A 144 8.71 -6.45 -17.99
CA GLU A 144 7.55 -5.57 -17.87
C GLU A 144 7.10 -5.01 -19.23
N ARG A 145 8.04 -4.61 -20.09
CA ARG A 145 7.72 -4.19 -21.47
C ARG A 145 7.03 -5.30 -22.27
N TRP A 146 7.54 -6.52 -22.14
CA TRP A 146 6.99 -7.67 -22.85
C TRP A 146 5.54 -7.96 -22.44
N VAL A 147 5.29 -8.04 -21.13
CA VAL A 147 3.93 -8.31 -20.65
C VAL A 147 2.99 -7.10 -20.81
N ALA A 148 3.51 -5.88 -20.81
CA ALA A 148 2.73 -4.67 -21.09
C ALA A 148 2.19 -4.65 -22.53
N GLY A 149 2.82 -5.38 -23.47
CA GLY A 149 2.30 -5.59 -24.82
C GLY A 149 0.89 -6.20 -24.86
N TRP A 150 0.51 -6.96 -23.85
CA TRP A 150 -0.81 -7.61 -23.73
C TRP A 150 -1.78 -6.90 -22.76
N THR A 151 -1.33 -5.83 -22.13
CA THR A 151 -2.10 -5.11 -21.09
C THR A 151 -2.85 -3.96 -21.75
N ASP A 152 -4.17 -3.91 -21.64
CA ASP A 152 -4.96 -2.78 -22.17
C ASP A 152 -4.71 -1.50 -21.38
N LEU A 153 -4.55 -1.61 -20.05
CA LEU A 153 -4.25 -0.49 -19.17
C LEU A 153 -3.33 -0.90 -18.02
N LEU A 154 -2.30 -0.11 -17.78
CA LEU A 154 -1.44 -0.18 -16.62
C LEU A 154 -1.87 0.92 -15.64
N MET A 155 -2.22 0.55 -14.41
CA MET A 155 -2.51 1.47 -13.33
C MET A 155 -1.32 1.54 -12.38
N VAL A 156 -1.02 2.72 -11.87
CA VAL A 156 0.01 2.96 -10.84
C VAL A 156 -0.53 3.89 -9.77
N ASP A 157 0.07 3.87 -8.59
CA ASP A 157 -0.50 4.56 -7.43
C ASP A 157 -0.15 6.06 -7.39
N THR A 158 0.95 6.48 -8.06
CA THR A 158 1.44 7.86 -8.04
C THR A 158 1.93 8.29 -9.42
N GLU A 159 1.94 9.60 -9.64
CA GLU A 159 2.43 10.20 -10.89
C GLU A 159 3.94 9.96 -11.06
N SER A 160 4.70 9.98 -9.98
CA SER A 160 6.14 9.67 -10.02
C SER A 160 6.40 8.25 -10.50
N VAL A 161 5.63 7.26 -10.06
CA VAL A 161 5.70 5.89 -10.57
C VAL A 161 5.23 5.82 -12.03
N ARG A 162 4.20 6.60 -12.43
CA ARG A 162 3.77 6.71 -13.82
C ARG A 162 4.89 7.24 -14.71
N MET A 163 5.54 8.32 -14.28
CA MET A 163 6.65 8.91 -15.02
C MET A 163 7.85 7.97 -15.14
N ASP A 164 8.14 7.17 -14.11
CA ASP A 164 9.16 6.12 -14.20
C ASP A 164 8.80 5.06 -15.24
N GLY A 165 7.55 4.64 -15.29
CA GLY A 165 7.04 3.71 -16.31
C GLY A 165 7.18 4.28 -17.74
N VAL A 166 6.83 5.56 -17.93
CA VAL A 166 6.97 6.26 -19.21
C VAL A 166 8.44 6.44 -19.60
N ARG A 167 9.31 6.91 -18.70
CA ARG A 167 10.75 7.07 -18.93
C ARG A 167 11.40 5.75 -19.31
N GLN A 168 11.01 4.65 -18.67
CA GLN A 168 11.50 3.32 -18.99
C GLN A 168 10.76 2.69 -20.18
N ARG A 169 9.86 3.41 -20.87
CA ARG A 169 9.08 2.92 -22.01
C ARG A 169 8.43 1.55 -21.74
N ILE A 170 7.85 1.38 -20.53
CA ILE A 170 7.14 0.14 -20.17
C ILE A 170 5.93 -0.05 -21.10
N VAL A 171 5.22 1.03 -21.43
CA VAL A 171 4.21 1.08 -22.48
C VAL A 171 4.71 1.96 -23.63
N GLN A 172 4.30 1.63 -24.86
CA GLN A 172 4.66 2.45 -26.02
C GLN A 172 3.82 3.73 -26.10
N ASP A 173 2.56 3.63 -25.72
CA ASP A 173 1.62 4.75 -25.64
C ASP A 173 1.40 5.15 -24.18
N ALA A 174 1.79 6.37 -23.82
CA ALA A 174 1.67 6.90 -22.46
C ALA A 174 0.22 7.02 -21.98
N SER A 175 -0.77 6.98 -22.85
CA SER A 175 -2.20 6.93 -22.47
C SER A 175 -2.62 5.61 -21.86
N ARG A 176 -1.81 4.55 -22.04
CA ARG A 176 -2.04 3.21 -21.47
C ARG A 176 -1.46 3.03 -20.07
N ILE A 177 -0.86 4.07 -19.48
CA ILE A 177 -0.46 4.09 -18.07
C ILE A 177 -1.10 5.27 -17.37
N VAL A 178 -1.87 5.00 -16.32
CA VAL A 178 -2.66 6.00 -15.61
C VAL A 178 -2.39 5.92 -14.12
N THR A 179 -2.54 7.06 -13.44
CA THR A 179 -2.44 7.15 -11.99
C THR A 179 -3.81 6.94 -11.34
N VAL A 180 -3.88 5.96 -10.45
CA VAL A 180 -5.04 5.69 -9.59
C VAL A 180 -4.52 5.58 -8.16
N PRO A 181 -4.63 6.65 -7.36
CA PRO A 181 -4.12 6.67 -5.99
C PRO A 181 -4.78 5.60 -5.12
N MET A 182 -4.01 5.05 -4.18
CA MET A 182 -4.53 4.13 -3.17
C MET A 182 -5.55 4.82 -2.28
N GLY A 183 -6.60 4.08 -1.91
CA GLY A 183 -7.68 4.59 -1.06
C GLY A 183 -7.59 4.12 0.39
N VAL A 184 -7.86 5.04 1.32
CA VAL A 184 -7.97 4.78 2.76
C VAL A 184 -9.45 4.61 3.13
N ASP A 185 -9.73 3.62 3.98
CA ASP A 185 -11.05 3.44 4.60
C ASP A 185 -11.25 4.48 5.72
N LEU A 186 -11.97 5.55 5.40
CA LEU A 186 -12.23 6.66 6.31
C LEU A 186 -13.21 6.31 7.44
N THR A 187 -13.91 5.18 7.37
CA THR A 187 -14.74 4.68 8.47
C THR A 187 -13.89 3.97 9.51
N ARG A 188 -12.90 3.22 9.07
CA ARG A 188 -11.93 2.54 9.91
C ARG A 188 -10.89 3.51 10.49
N PHE A 189 -10.33 4.39 9.64
CA PHE A 189 -9.35 5.40 10.04
C PHE A 189 -10.06 6.72 10.34
N SER A 190 -10.74 6.75 11.49
CA SER A 190 -11.45 7.93 11.99
C SER A 190 -11.06 8.16 13.45
N PRO A 191 -10.62 9.38 13.82
CA PRO A 191 -10.31 9.70 15.21
C PRO A 191 -11.48 9.41 16.13
N SER A 192 -11.24 8.75 17.26
CA SER A 192 -12.27 8.50 18.25
C SER A 192 -12.48 9.71 19.17
N LEU A 193 -13.69 9.86 19.70
CA LEU A 193 -13.99 10.93 20.66
C LEU A 193 -13.42 10.65 22.07
N GLY A 194 -12.98 9.40 22.33
CA GLY A 194 -12.53 8.94 23.64
C GLY A 194 -11.02 9.11 23.93
N GLY A 195 -10.23 9.41 22.89
CA GLY A 195 -8.77 9.58 23.00
C GLY A 195 -7.99 8.27 23.31
N PRO A 196 -6.65 8.30 23.27
CA PRO A 196 -5.78 7.13 23.31
C PRO A 196 -5.44 6.58 24.72
N GLY A 197 -6.11 7.03 25.79
CA GLY A 197 -5.66 6.89 27.17
C GLY A 197 -5.31 5.47 27.62
N THR A 198 -6.21 4.50 27.42
CA THR A 198 -6.00 3.11 27.90
C THR A 198 -4.91 2.37 27.12
N LEU A 199 -4.78 2.62 25.82
CA LEU A 199 -3.77 1.98 25.00
C LEU A 199 -2.36 2.50 25.31
N ARG A 200 -2.20 3.81 25.59
CA ARG A 200 -0.92 4.38 26.04
C ARG A 200 -0.43 3.75 27.36
N ASP A 201 -1.35 3.53 28.32
CA ASP A 201 -1.03 2.88 29.57
C ASP A 201 -0.58 1.42 29.36
N THR A 202 -1.33 0.67 28.54
CA THR A 202 -1.01 -0.73 28.23
C THR A 202 0.34 -0.88 27.53
N LEU A 203 0.72 0.09 26.70
CA LEU A 203 2.01 0.12 26.00
C LEU A 203 3.15 0.73 26.84
N GLY A 204 2.88 1.23 28.05
CA GLY A 204 3.89 1.88 28.88
C GLY A 204 4.38 3.22 28.34
N LEU A 205 3.61 3.88 27.45
CA LEU A 205 3.98 5.16 26.84
C LEU A 205 3.73 6.36 27.78
N GLY A 206 2.87 6.18 28.80
CA GLY A 206 2.45 7.29 29.67
C GLY A 206 1.42 8.23 29.02
N ARG A 207 0.46 8.71 29.82
CA ARG A 207 -0.67 9.51 29.32
C ARG A 207 -0.27 10.90 28.85
N GLN A 208 0.74 11.49 29.49
CA GLN A 208 1.17 12.86 29.25
C GLN A 208 2.37 12.99 28.32
N ALA A 209 3.04 11.89 28.00
CA ALA A 209 4.17 11.90 27.09
C ALA A 209 3.73 12.21 25.66
N LEU A 210 4.56 12.92 24.92
CA LEU A 210 4.41 13.05 23.47
C LEU A 210 4.92 11.78 22.79
N VAL A 211 4.13 11.21 21.89
CA VAL A 211 4.45 9.93 21.23
C VAL A 211 4.74 10.15 19.76
N VAL A 212 5.99 9.88 19.37
CA VAL A 212 6.41 9.81 17.96
C VAL A 212 6.35 8.36 17.51
N GLY A 213 5.51 8.06 16.54
CA GLY A 213 5.29 6.67 16.13
C GLY A 213 5.49 6.43 14.64
N THR A 214 5.71 5.16 14.32
CA THR A 214 5.77 4.65 12.94
C THR A 214 5.08 3.29 12.83
N VAL A 215 4.50 3.03 11.66
CA VAL A 215 3.88 1.73 11.31
C VAL A 215 4.52 1.25 10.01
N ALA A 216 5.28 0.18 10.07
CA ALA A 216 5.98 -0.34 8.90
C ALA A 216 6.41 -1.80 9.07
N ARG A 217 6.61 -2.51 7.96
CA ARG A 217 7.39 -3.76 7.99
C ARG A 217 8.85 -3.45 8.37
N LEU A 218 9.47 -4.26 9.20
CA LEU A 218 10.85 -4.06 9.64
C LEU A 218 11.83 -4.61 8.58
N VAL A 219 11.92 -3.89 7.44
CA VAL A 219 12.77 -4.19 6.28
C VAL A 219 13.62 -2.97 5.90
N PRO A 220 14.75 -3.16 5.16
CA PRO A 220 15.68 -2.07 4.85
C PRO A 220 15.05 -0.86 4.16
N ASP A 221 14.08 -1.09 3.27
CA ASP A 221 13.41 -0.01 2.50
C ASP A 221 12.66 0.99 3.39
N LYS A 222 12.37 0.66 4.65
CA LYS A 222 11.58 1.51 5.57
C LYS A 222 12.43 2.48 6.41
N GLY A 223 13.77 2.37 6.34
CA GLY A 223 14.67 3.34 6.95
C GLY A 223 14.60 3.43 8.48
N LEU A 224 14.24 2.32 9.16
CA LEU A 224 14.01 2.35 10.62
C LEU A 224 15.28 2.61 11.44
N GLU A 225 16.46 2.38 10.89
CA GLU A 225 17.73 2.82 11.50
C GLU A 225 17.82 4.36 11.56
N CYS A 226 17.32 5.04 10.51
CA CYS A 226 17.20 6.50 10.50
C CYS A 226 16.20 6.98 11.55
N PHE A 227 15.05 6.29 11.69
CA PHE A 227 14.07 6.56 12.76
C PHE A 227 14.69 6.45 14.15
N LEU A 228 15.49 5.43 14.44
CA LEU A 228 16.14 5.25 15.72
C LEU A 228 17.17 6.36 16.00
N ARG A 229 17.99 6.75 15.00
CA ARG A 229 18.94 7.85 15.14
C ARG A 229 18.24 9.19 15.37
N MET A 230 17.17 9.46 14.62
CA MET A 230 16.29 10.61 14.84
C MET A 230 15.73 10.61 16.27
N ALA A 231 15.24 9.47 16.74
CA ALA A 231 14.68 9.33 18.09
C ALA A 231 15.72 9.64 19.18
N ALA A 232 16.97 9.21 19.00
CA ALA A 232 18.05 9.53 19.93
C ALA A 232 18.35 11.05 19.98
N ILE A 233 18.32 11.73 18.84
CA ILE A 233 18.51 13.20 18.77
C ILE A 233 17.35 13.89 19.50
N ILE A 234 16.11 13.50 19.23
CA ILE A 234 14.91 14.07 19.88
C ILE A 234 14.98 13.85 21.38
N ARG A 235 15.34 12.63 21.83
CA ARG A 235 15.42 12.27 23.25
C ARG A 235 16.48 13.10 24.02
N ALA A 236 17.57 13.43 23.36
CA ALA A 236 18.61 14.29 23.96
C ALA A 236 18.11 15.72 24.26
N GLU A 237 17.16 16.22 23.47
CA GLU A 237 16.56 17.55 23.65
C GLU A 237 15.28 17.54 24.49
N ARG A 238 14.51 16.43 24.46
CA ARG A 238 13.18 16.31 25.07
C ARG A 238 12.99 14.98 25.76
N ALA A 239 13.12 14.98 27.06
CA ALA A 239 12.97 13.79 27.92
C ALA A 239 11.53 13.28 28.04
N ASP A 240 10.54 14.09 27.69
CA ASP A 240 9.11 13.81 27.76
C ASP A 240 8.56 13.09 26.50
N VAL A 241 9.41 12.80 25.52
CA VAL A 241 9.02 12.13 24.27
C VAL A 241 9.24 10.62 24.39
N LYS A 242 8.24 9.85 23.95
CA LYS A 242 8.29 8.39 23.80
C LYS A 242 8.18 8.02 22.32
N PHE A 243 8.68 6.83 21.98
CA PHE A 243 8.72 6.36 20.60
C PHE A 243 7.97 5.02 20.48
N LEU A 244 7.26 4.84 19.35
CA LEU A 244 6.47 3.66 19.08
C LEU A 244 6.77 3.12 17.67
N ILE A 245 7.25 1.88 17.58
CA ILE A 245 7.44 1.16 16.32
C ILE A 245 6.42 0.02 16.26
N VAL A 246 5.53 0.08 15.28
CA VAL A 246 4.51 -0.95 15.05
C VAL A 246 4.86 -1.73 13.78
N GLY A 247 4.92 -3.03 13.90
CA GLY A 247 5.20 -3.95 12.79
C GLY A 247 6.22 -5.02 13.13
N GLU A 248 6.43 -5.92 12.18
CA GLU A 248 7.37 -7.03 12.25
C GLU A 248 8.23 -7.15 11.00
N GLY A 249 9.34 -7.87 11.11
CA GLY A 249 10.21 -8.15 9.97
C GLY A 249 11.62 -8.58 10.36
N PRO A 250 12.44 -8.95 9.36
CA PRO A 250 13.77 -9.53 9.59
C PRO A 250 14.74 -8.60 10.32
N LEU A 251 14.51 -7.29 10.31
CA LEU A 251 15.39 -6.34 11.02
C LEU A 251 15.06 -6.18 12.50
N ARG A 252 13.99 -6.81 13.04
CA ARG A 252 13.54 -6.64 14.43
C ARG A 252 14.67 -6.72 15.44
N HIS A 253 15.39 -7.82 15.45
CA HIS A 253 16.45 -8.06 16.41
C HIS A 253 17.59 -7.01 16.33
N GLY A 254 18.02 -6.67 15.10
CA GLY A 254 19.06 -5.65 14.88
C GLY A 254 18.63 -4.25 15.34
N LEU A 255 17.37 -3.88 15.09
CA LEU A 255 16.81 -2.61 15.53
C LEU A 255 16.70 -2.52 17.06
N GLU A 256 16.31 -3.59 17.74
CA GLU A 256 16.27 -3.65 19.21
C GLU A 256 17.67 -3.54 19.83
N GLN A 257 18.68 -4.20 19.24
CA GLN A 257 20.07 -4.04 19.67
C GLN A 257 20.57 -2.62 19.47
N MET A 258 20.30 -2.05 18.30
CA MET A 258 20.67 -0.65 18.01
C MET A 258 20.00 0.32 18.99
N ALA A 259 18.71 0.18 19.26
CA ALA A 259 17.99 1.03 20.21
C ALA A 259 18.60 0.99 21.61
N LYS A 260 19.01 -0.18 22.09
CA LYS A 260 19.72 -0.33 23.36
C LYS A 260 21.07 0.36 23.35
N SER A 261 21.86 0.20 22.28
CA SER A 261 23.21 0.76 22.16
C SER A 261 23.22 2.29 22.11
N ILE A 262 22.14 2.92 21.63
CA ILE A 262 21.99 4.39 21.56
C ILE A 262 21.13 4.96 22.70
N GLY A 263 20.83 4.14 23.74
CA GLY A 263 20.20 4.61 24.96
C GLY A 263 18.70 4.86 24.90
N LEU A 264 17.98 4.32 23.90
CA LEU A 264 16.52 4.50 23.74
C LEU A 264 15.67 3.46 24.50
N GLY A 265 16.30 2.47 25.17
CA GLY A 265 15.62 1.30 25.73
C GLY A 265 14.28 1.55 26.44
N PRO A 266 14.21 2.41 27.48
CA PRO A 266 12.97 2.63 28.23
C PRO A 266 11.98 3.59 27.54
N ASP A 267 12.40 4.30 26.51
CA ASP A 267 11.62 5.34 25.84
C ASP A 267 11.06 4.88 24.48
N LEU A 268 11.41 3.66 24.05
CA LEU A 268 10.99 3.07 22.78
C LEU A 268 10.24 1.77 22.99
N VAL A 269 9.04 1.70 22.43
CA VAL A 269 8.20 0.49 22.42
C VAL A 269 8.18 -0.10 21.02
N PHE A 270 8.51 -1.37 20.90
CA PHE A 270 8.26 -2.19 19.73
C PHE A 270 6.96 -2.99 19.95
N ALA A 271 5.87 -2.58 19.34
CA ALA A 271 4.55 -3.18 19.54
C ALA A 271 4.32 -4.49 18.79
N GLY A 272 5.24 -4.87 17.89
CA GLY A 272 5.09 -6.09 17.08
C GLY A 272 4.04 -5.96 15.96
N HIS A 273 3.63 -7.11 15.43
CA HIS A 273 2.53 -7.16 14.46
C HIS A 273 1.20 -6.91 15.17
N ARG A 274 0.44 -5.92 14.67
CA ARG A 274 -0.84 -5.50 15.23
C ARG A 274 -1.89 -5.35 14.15
N THR A 275 -3.16 -5.49 14.52
CA THR A 275 -4.32 -5.31 13.63
C THR A 275 -5.14 -4.06 13.98
N ASP A 276 -4.98 -3.53 15.19
CA ASP A 276 -5.58 -2.31 15.73
C ASP A 276 -4.74 -1.06 15.37
N ILE A 277 -4.44 -0.92 14.07
CA ILE A 277 -3.62 0.19 13.56
C ILE A 277 -4.24 1.57 13.81
N PRO A 278 -5.56 1.78 13.62
CA PRO A 278 -6.16 3.08 13.92
C PRO A 278 -5.96 3.51 15.37
N GLU A 279 -6.16 2.60 16.33
CA GLU A 279 -6.00 2.86 17.76
C GLU A 279 -4.55 3.18 18.12
N LEU A 280 -3.59 2.48 17.49
CA LEU A 280 -2.16 2.75 17.66
C LEU A 280 -1.76 4.10 17.06
N MET A 281 -2.31 4.46 15.89
CA MET A 281 -2.10 5.78 15.30
C MET A 281 -2.76 6.88 16.17
N GLU A 282 -3.90 6.59 16.80
CA GLU A 282 -4.53 7.52 17.73
C GLU A 282 -3.64 7.77 18.95
N ALA A 283 -2.93 6.75 19.43
CA ALA A 283 -1.97 6.87 20.53
C ALA A 283 -0.73 7.73 20.19
N MET A 284 -0.46 8.00 18.92
CA MET A 284 0.65 8.85 18.46
C MET A 284 0.23 10.32 18.44
N ASP A 285 1.18 11.22 18.70
CA ASP A 285 1.05 12.67 18.49
C ASP A 285 1.62 13.09 17.14
N LEU A 286 2.63 12.37 16.67
CA LEU A 286 3.32 12.61 15.43
C LEU A 286 3.64 11.28 14.73
N PHE A 287 3.34 11.18 13.44
CA PHE A 287 3.73 10.03 12.64
C PHE A 287 5.00 10.34 11.83
N VAL A 288 6.00 9.46 11.91
CA VAL A 288 7.26 9.62 11.18
C VAL A 288 7.66 8.32 10.51
N LEU A 289 7.98 8.38 9.21
CA LEU A 289 8.54 7.21 8.52
C LEU A 289 9.61 7.65 7.50
N PRO A 290 10.91 7.42 7.79
CA PRO A 290 12.02 7.77 6.91
C PRO A 290 12.26 6.70 5.85
N THR A 291 11.22 6.39 5.08
CA THR A 291 11.26 5.33 4.07
C THR A 291 12.16 5.70 2.89
N ARG A 292 12.91 4.74 2.36
CA ARG A 292 13.77 4.89 1.18
C ARG A 292 13.05 4.63 -0.12
N ARG A 293 11.93 3.90 -0.05
CA ARG A 293 11.19 3.48 -1.23
C ARG A 293 9.73 3.19 -0.91
N GLU A 294 8.85 3.75 -1.73
CA GLU A 294 7.41 3.52 -1.71
C GLU A 294 6.83 3.47 -3.13
N GLY A 295 5.62 2.93 -3.25
CA GLY A 295 4.79 3.13 -4.43
C GLY A 295 3.77 4.24 -4.22
N PHE A 296 3.21 4.33 -3.00
CA PHE A 296 2.27 5.35 -2.55
C PHE A 296 2.58 5.81 -1.11
N GLY A 297 2.80 4.85 -0.21
CA GLY A 297 2.94 5.13 1.21
C GLY A 297 1.58 5.24 1.90
N VAL A 298 0.72 4.23 1.73
CA VAL A 298 -0.65 4.20 2.27
C VAL A 298 -0.70 4.54 3.76
N VAL A 299 0.31 4.16 4.53
CA VAL A 299 0.39 4.42 5.96
C VAL A 299 0.46 5.92 6.31
N PHE A 300 1.01 6.76 5.43
CA PHE A 300 0.95 8.22 5.60
C PHE A 300 -0.48 8.73 5.42
N ALA A 301 -1.17 8.26 4.40
CA ALA A 301 -2.57 8.62 4.20
C ALA A 301 -3.46 8.11 5.35
N GLU A 302 -3.17 6.93 5.92
CA GLU A 302 -3.83 6.41 7.11
C GLU A 302 -3.58 7.31 8.34
N ALA A 303 -2.34 7.72 8.59
CA ALA A 303 -2.00 8.64 9.67
C ALA A 303 -2.66 10.02 9.49
N MET A 304 -2.68 10.54 8.26
CA MET A 304 -3.37 11.79 7.91
C MET A 304 -4.89 11.65 8.10
N ALA A 305 -5.49 10.50 7.75
CA ALA A 305 -6.91 10.20 8.02
C ALA A 305 -7.22 10.20 9.52
N MET A 306 -6.27 9.79 10.35
CA MET A 306 -6.36 9.89 11.81
C MET A 306 -6.04 11.32 12.35
N GLY A 307 -5.89 12.31 11.46
CA GLY A 307 -5.61 13.69 11.85
C GLY A 307 -4.21 13.89 12.42
N LYS A 308 -3.26 13.01 12.11
CA LYS A 308 -1.88 13.14 12.60
C LYS A 308 -1.05 14.00 11.63
N ALA A 309 -0.26 14.93 12.19
CA ALA A 309 0.82 15.53 11.44
C ALA A 309 1.86 14.47 11.09
N THR A 310 2.53 14.62 9.96
CA THR A 310 3.42 13.58 9.43
C THR A 310 4.79 14.15 9.07
N VAL A 311 5.84 13.33 9.21
CA VAL A 311 7.16 13.62 8.63
C VAL A 311 7.57 12.42 7.78
N GLY A 312 7.80 12.67 6.50
CA GLY A 312 8.16 11.64 5.53
C GLY A 312 9.42 11.94 4.75
N SER A 313 9.93 10.95 4.02
CA SER A 313 11.06 11.17 3.12
C SER A 313 10.65 11.98 1.89
N ASP A 314 11.50 12.89 1.45
CA ASP A 314 11.37 13.61 0.18
C ASP A 314 11.72 12.68 -0.99
N ILE A 315 10.79 11.79 -1.30
CA ILE A 315 10.81 10.91 -2.47
C ILE A 315 9.49 11.06 -3.23
N GLY A 316 9.54 10.91 -4.55
CA GLY A 316 8.40 11.22 -5.43
C GLY A 316 7.04 10.75 -4.93
N PRO A 317 6.84 9.45 -4.60
CA PRO A 317 5.54 8.97 -4.11
C PRO A 317 5.07 9.62 -2.81
N ILE A 318 5.98 9.91 -1.88
CA ILE A 318 5.62 10.53 -0.60
C ILE A 318 5.32 12.02 -0.77
N ALA A 319 6.06 12.74 -1.62
CA ALA A 319 5.80 14.14 -1.95
C ALA A 319 4.44 14.35 -2.68
N GLU A 320 3.87 13.31 -3.27
CA GLU A 320 2.51 13.35 -3.83
C GLU A 320 1.42 13.14 -2.76
N VAL A 321 1.72 12.37 -1.71
CA VAL A 321 0.79 12.14 -0.59
C VAL A 321 0.85 13.28 0.42
N LEU A 322 2.06 13.67 0.83
CA LEU A 322 2.30 14.79 1.75
C LEU A 322 2.50 16.09 0.99
N GLU A 323 1.94 17.16 1.51
CA GLU A 323 2.21 18.53 1.06
C GLU A 323 3.10 19.20 2.09
N ASP A 324 4.38 19.47 1.70
CA ASP A 324 5.39 20.00 2.61
C ASP A 324 4.98 21.36 3.19
N GLY A 325 5.10 21.51 4.50
CA GLY A 325 4.69 22.72 5.22
C GLY A 325 3.19 22.91 5.38
N VAL A 326 2.35 22.00 4.88
CA VAL A 326 0.88 22.09 4.94
C VAL A 326 0.25 20.90 5.67
N THR A 327 0.56 19.67 5.25
CA THR A 327 0.03 18.44 5.88
C THR A 327 1.06 17.72 6.74
N GLY A 328 2.32 18.13 6.62
CA GLY A 328 3.46 17.54 7.28
C GLY A 328 4.75 18.15 6.76
N TYR A 329 5.86 17.47 7.03
CA TYR A 329 7.15 17.86 6.50
C TYR A 329 7.79 16.75 5.68
N LEU A 330 8.56 17.15 4.65
CA LEU A 330 9.44 16.27 3.91
C LEU A 330 10.89 16.49 4.39
N ALA A 331 11.66 15.40 4.45
CA ALA A 331 13.07 15.41 4.81
C ALA A 331 13.86 14.50 3.84
N PRO A 332 15.13 14.81 3.53
CA PRO A 332 15.95 13.92 2.73
C PRO A 332 16.01 12.51 3.34
N ALA A 333 15.84 11.49 2.50
CA ALA A 333 15.94 10.10 2.96
C ALA A 333 17.31 9.87 3.62
N ASP A 334 17.32 9.07 4.70
CA ASP A 334 18.53 8.74 5.47
C ASP A 334 19.22 9.92 6.20
N ASP A 335 18.56 11.08 6.35
CA ASP A 335 19.08 12.21 7.14
C ASP A 335 18.36 12.34 8.50
N PRO A 336 18.85 11.67 9.57
CA PRO A 336 18.18 11.68 10.87
C PRO A 336 18.21 13.06 11.54
N GLN A 337 19.14 13.97 11.18
CA GLN A 337 19.22 15.30 11.71
C GLN A 337 18.05 16.16 11.21
N VAL A 338 17.78 16.12 9.90
CA VAL A 338 16.65 16.85 9.31
C VAL A 338 15.32 16.26 9.78
N PHE A 339 15.19 14.94 9.86
CA PHE A 339 14.00 14.30 10.43
C PHE A 339 13.76 14.73 11.88
N ALA A 340 14.82 14.79 12.71
CA ALA A 340 14.72 15.24 14.10
C ALA A 340 14.32 16.72 14.19
N ALA A 341 14.92 17.58 13.39
CA ALA A 341 14.61 19.02 13.38
C ALA A 341 13.13 19.25 13.01
N ARG A 342 12.62 18.59 11.97
CA ARG A 342 11.21 18.68 11.55
C ARG A 342 10.25 18.12 12.59
N ALA A 343 10.59 16.98 13.20
CA ALA A 343 9.80 16.40 14.28
C ALA A 343 9.78 17.30 15.52
N LEU A 344 10.92 17.84 15.96
CA LEU A 344 11.01 18.74 17.10
C LEU A 344 10.21 20.04 16.89
N GLU A 345 10.20 20.59 15.68
CA GLU A 345 9.38 21.76 15.34
C GLU A 345 7.89 21.46 15.61
N LEU A 346 7.40 20.31 15.14
CA LEU A 346 6.01 19.87 15.36
C LEU A 346 5.74 19.49 16.83
N LEU A 347 6.70 18.91 17.53
CA LEU A 347 6.55 18.55 18.94
C LEU A 347 6.49 19.77 19.86
N ARG A 348 7.15 20.88 19.49
CA ARG A 348 7.15 22.15 20.25
C ARG A 348 5.89 22.97 20.01
N ASP A 349 5.24 22.84 18.85
CA ASP A 349 4.05 23.62 18.47
C ASP A 349 2.83 22.71 18.26
N GLU A 350 2.01 22.59 19.30
CA GLU A 350 0.77 21.81 19.26
C GLU A 350 -0.23 22.39 18.25
N SER A 351 -0.33 23.70 18.14
CA SER A 351 -1.27 24.35 17.21
C SER A 351 -0.93 24.01 15.76
N LYS A 352 0.37 24.09 15.41
CA LYS A 352 0.89 23.72 14.10
C LYS A 352 0.64 22.23 13.82
N ARG A 353 0.92 21.37 14.79
CA ARG A 353 0.70 19.92 14.69
C ARG A 353 -0.76 19.61 14.42
N ARG A 354 -1.69 20.26 15.13
CA ARG A 354 -3.14 20.12 14.90
C ARG A 354 -3.57 20.66 13.52
N THR A 355 -3.02 21.80 13.11
CA THR A 355 -3.32 22.42 11.80
C THR A 355 -2.89 21.49 10.66
N PHE A 356 -1.69 20.94 10.73
CA PHE A 356 -1.18 19.99 9.75
C PHE A 356 -2.01 18.70 9.71
N GLY A 357 -2.35 18.15 10.88
CA GLY A 357 -3.21 16.98 10.97
C GLY A 357 -4.60 17.19 10.34
N ALA A 358 -5.21 18.34 10.64
CA ALA A 358 -6.52 18.69 10.05
C ALA A 358 -6.44 18.91 8.53
N ALA A 359 -5.36 19.53 8.03
CA ALA A 359 -5.12 19.68 6.59
C ALA A 359 -4.90 18.34 5.93
N GLY A 360 -4.11 17.45 6.57
CA GLY A 360 -3.87 16.10 6.12
C GLY A 360 -5.15 15.29 5.97
N ARG A 361 -6.02 15.32 6.97
CA ARG A 361 -7.31 14.65 6.92
C ARG A 361 -8.16 15.12 5.75
N ARG A 362 -8.33 16.44 5.58
CA ARG A 362 -9.07 17.00 4.43
C ARG A 362 -8.50 16.53 3.10
N ARG A 363 -7.17 16.50 2.95
CA ARG A 363 -6.51 16.01 1.74
C ARG A 363 -6.85 14.55 1.44
N VAL A 364 -6.83 13.67 2.46
CA VAL A 364 -7.19 12.26 2.28
C VAL A 364 -8.66 12.10 1.91
N GLU A 365 -9.57 12.83 2.57
CA GLU A 365 -10.99 12.81 2.25
C GLU A 365 -11.26 13.21 0.79
N GLN A 366 -10.55 14.19 0.28
CA GLN A 366 -10.71 14.70 -1.08
C GLN A 366 -10.05 13.83 -2.16
N LEU A 367 -8.85 13.31 -1.89
CA LEU A 367 -8.01 12.71 -2.93
C LEU A 367 -7.79 11.20 -2.76
N PHE A 368 -7.79 10.70 -1.53
CA PHE A 368 -7.30 9.36 -1.19
C PHE A 368 -8.34 8.52 -0.44
N SER A 369 -9.63 8.81 -0.61
CA SER A 369 -10.68 7.97 -0.05
C SER A 369 -10.84 6.67 -0.85
N GLN A 370 -11.19 5.58 -0.15
CA GLN A 370 -11.44 4.28 -0.77
C GLN A 370 -12.55 4.32 -1.83
N SER A 371 -13.60 5.12 -1.59
CA SER A 371 -14.69 5.31 -2.56
C SER A 371 -14.18 5.90 -3.87
N ARG A 372 -13.35 6.97 -3.79
CA ARG A 372 -12.76 7.63 -4.96
C ARG A 372 -11.86 6.67 -5.75
N MET A 373 -11.02 5.90 -5.06
CA MET A 373 -10.20 4.87 -5.73
C MET A 373 -11.08 3.87 -6.50
N CYS A 374 -12.15 3.36 -5.88
CA CYS A 374 -13.05 2.42 -6.52
C CYS A 374 -13.78 3.02 -7.72
N GLU A 375 -14.23 4.28 -7.63
CA GLU A 375 -14.86 5.01 -8.73
C GLU A 375 -13.92 5.20 -9.92
N LEU A 376 -12.66 5.55 -9.68
CA LEU A 376 -11.66 5.68 -10.73
C LEU A 376 -11.40 4.32 -11.41
N ILE A 377 -11.26 3.24 -10.64
CA ILE A 377 -11.06 1.89 -11.17
C ILE A 377 -12.26 1.48 -12.04
N GLU A 378 -13.49 1.64 -11.53
CA GLU A 378 -14.71 1.32 -12.28
C GLU A 378 -14.82 2.15 -13.56
N GLY A 379 -14.53 3.45 -13.49
CA GLY A 379 -14.54 4.33 -14.66
C GLY A 379 -13.62 3.84 -15.78
N HIS A 380 -12.43 3.33 -15.41
CA HIS A 380 -11.52 2.72 -16.37
C HIS A 380 -12.04 1.39 -16.93
N TYR A 381 -12.68 0.55 -16.10
CA TYR A 381 -13.30 -0.69 -16.57
C TYR A 381 -14.38 -0.39 -17.61
N ARG A 382 -15.31 0.53 -17.29
CA ARG A 382 -16.40 0.92 -18.21
C ARG A 382 -15.88 1.46 -19.54
N ARG A 383 -14.88 2.34 -19.49
CA ARG A 383 -14.24 2.90 -20.69
C ARG A 383 -13.65 1.80 -21.59
N LEU A 384 -12.88 0.85 -21.01
CA LEU A 384 -12.24 -0.21 -21.79
C LEU A 384 -13.25 -1.21 -22.33
N LEU A 385 -14.27 -1.55 -21.56
CA LEU A 385 -15.36 -2.43 -22.01
C LEU A 385 -16.12 -1.80 -23.18
N ALA A 386 -16.45 -0.52 -23.11
CA ALA A 386 -17.10 0.21 -24.20
C ALA A 386 -16.24 0.21 -25.47
N GLN A 387 -14.92 0.40 -25.36
CA GLN A 387 -13.98 0.31 -26.50
C GLN A 387 -13.94 -1.09 -27.14
N LYS A 388 -14.28 -2.13 -26.39
CA LYS A 388 -14.38 -3.53 -26.89
C LYS A 388 -15.81 -3.90 -27.34
N GLY A 389 -16.75 -2.97 -27.32
CA GLY A 389 -18.16 -3.23 -27.69
C GLY A 389 -18.94 -4.04 -26.63
N LEU A 390 -18.41 -4.14 -25.41
CA LEU A 390 -19.05 -4.76 -24.27
C LEU A 390 -19.74 -3.66 -23.45
N VAL A 391 -21.06 -3.56 -23.58
CA VAL A 391 -21.85 -2.53 -22.88
C VAL A 391 -22.41 -3.09 -21.59
N LEU A 392 -22.45 -2.24 -20.52
CA LEU A 392 -23.19 -2.48 -19.26
C LEU A 392 -24.69 -2.38 -19.47
#